data_476836d1d11f5dd4da79d549c7f4b47a
#
_entry.id   476836d1d11f5dd4da79d549c7f4b47a
#
_cell.length_a   1.000
_cell.length_b   1.000
_cell.length_c   1.000
_cell.angle_alpha   90.00
_cell.angle_beta   90.00
_cell.angle_gamma   90.00
#
_symmetry.space_group_name_H-M   'P 1'
#
loop_
_entity.id
_entity.type
_entity.pdbx_description
1 polymer ?
#
loop_
_entity_poly.entity_id
_entity_poly.type
_entity_poly.pdbx_seq_one_letter_code
_entity_poly.pdbx_strand_id
1 'polypeptide(L)'
;GISSAASDVYKRQPSFRVRTDEESGQVIIGGMGELHLDIIVDRMKREFNVEANIGKPQVAYRETLRKLVETEGKFVRQTGGKGQYGHVWLRIEPSDKTYEFHDEIVGGSVPKEYIGAVDKGVKDQMANGVLAGYPLQGVKVTLFDGSYHDVDSSEVAFKVAGSMALRTGALEANPVLLEPVMSVEVVTPEEHYGDIVG
;
A
#
# COMPACT_ATOMS: atom_id res chain seq x y z
N GLY A 1 11.39 17.49 -2.93
CA GLY A 1 12.40 16.89 -2.09
C GLY A 1 13.35 17.94 -1.52
N ILE A 2 13.80 17.76 -0.28
CA ILE A 2 14.84 18.61 0.30
C ILE A 2 16.08 18.49 -0.59
N SER A 3 16.64 19.61 -1.02
CA SER A 3 17.86 19.62 -1.83
C SER A 3 18.96 18.82 -1.12
N SER A 4 19.66 17.94 -1.85
CA SER A 4 20.72 17.09 -1.29
C SER A 4 21.79 17.91 -0.56
N ALA A 5 22.10 19.10 -1.07
CA ALA A 5 23.07 20.01 -0.47
C ALA A 5 22.62 20.54 0.91
N ALA A 6 21.34 20.87 1.11
CA ALA A 6 20.81 21.27 2.41
C ALA A 6 20.90 20.14 3.42
N SER A 7 20.53 18.92 3.01
CA SER A 7 20.59 17.72 3.84
C SER A 7 22.03 17.39 4.29
N ASP A 8 23.03 17.57 3.43
CA ASP A 8 24.42 17.19 3.72
C ASP A 8 25.12 18.13 4.69
N VAL A 9 24.78 19.43 4.70
CA VAL A 9 25.33 20.40 5.66
C VAL A 9 24.84 20.11 7.07
N TYR A 10 23.55 19.72 7.23
CA TYR A 10 22.97 19.46 8.56
C TYR A 10 23.25 18.06 9.09
N LYS A 11 23.47 17.06 8.23
CA LYS A 11 23.88 15.70 8.64
C LYS A 11 25.20 15.66 9.43
N ARG A 12 26.01 16.73 9.37
CA ARG A 12 27.29 16.85 10.11
C ARG A 12 27.11 17.27 11.58
N GLN A 13 25.89 17.63 11.99
CA GLN A 13 25.63 17.95 13.40
C GLN A 13 25.20 16.68 14.14
N PRO A 14 25.89 16.29 15.23
CA PRO A 14 25.59 15.03 15.96
C PRO A 14 24.17 14.98 16.54
N SER A 15 23.55 16.14 16.75
CA SER A 15 22.22 16.31 17.33
C SER A 15 21.08 16.36 16.32
N PHE A 16 21.37 16.35 15.01
CA PHE A 16 20.37 16.42 13.95
C PHE A 16 20.39 15.15 13.10
N ARG A 17 19.24 14.52 12.94
CA ARG A 17 19.09 13.30 12.15
C ARG A 17 18.04 13.52 11.06
N VAL A 18 18.30 13.01 9.88
CA VAL A 18 17.36 13.00 8.75
C VAL A 18 17.24 11.56 8.24
N ARG A 19 16.03 11.08 8.13
CA ARG A 19 15.74 9.79 7.51
C ARG A 19 14.54 9.92 6.57
N THR A 20 14.55 9.17 5.49
CA THR A 20 13.35 9.00 4.68
C THR A 20 12.61 7.77 5.17
N ASP A 21 11.34 7.93 5.44
CA ASP A 21 10.45 6.82 5.74
C ASP A 21 9.96 6.24 4.41
N GLU A 22 10.36 5.02 4.11
CA GLU A 22 10.05 4.34 2.84
C GLU A 22 8.57 4.04 2.68
N GLU A 23 7.85 3.87 3.80
CA GLU A 23 6.44 3.52 3.77
C GLU A 23 5.53 4.72 3.52
N SER A 24 5.80 5.85 4.17
CA SER A 24 5.02 7.09 4.01
C SER A 24 5.59 8.01 2.91
N GLY A 25 6.82 7.77 2.45
CA GLY A 25 7.56 8.64 1.54
C GLY A 25 7.96 9.99 2.16
N GLN A 26 7.77 10.15 3.47
CA GLN A 26 8.09 11.39 4.18
C GLN A 26 9.57 11.45 4.57
N VAL A 27 10.11 12.66 4.61
CA VAL A 27 11.41 12.95 5.21
C VAL A 27 11.19 13.32 6.67
N ILE A 28 11.65 12.46 7.57
CA ILE A 28 11.54 12.66 9.02
C ILE A 28 12.83 13.30 9.53
N ILE A 29 12.69 14.40 10.24
CA ILE A 29 13.78 15.09 10.90
C ILE A 29 13.71 14.90 12.41
N GLY A 30 14.85 14.64 13.02
CA GLY A 30 15.02 14.49 14.46
C GLY A 30 16.03 15.50 15.00
N GLY A 31 15.76 16.08 16.16
CA GLY A 31 16.61 17.09 16.80
C GLY A 31 16.52 17.02 18.32
N MET A 32 17.19 17.96 19.01
CA MET A 32 17.29 18.05 20.46
C MET A 32 16.08 18.72 21.15
N GLY A 33 14.97 18.85 20.43
CA GLY A 33 13.74 19.46 20.93
C GLY A 33 13.07 20.32 19.85
N GLU A 34 11.86 20.79 20.15
CA GLU A 34 11.01 21.51 19.22
C GLU A 34 11.66 22.81 18.73
N LEU A 35 12.20 23.62 19.63
CA LEU A 35 12.90 24.85 19.29
C LEU A 35 14.10 24.62 18.34
N HIS A 36 14.86 23.56 18.57
CA HIS A 36 15.98 23.22 17.71
C HIS A 36 15.51 22.87 16.29
N LEU A 37 14.42 22.11 16.17
CA LEU A 37 13.84 21.75 14.91
C LEU A 37 13.26 22.98 14.17
N ASP A 38 12.58 23.87 14.87
CA ASP A 38 12.03 25.12 14.32
C ASP A 38 13.13 26.02 13.74
N ILE A 39 14.24 26.19 14.46
CA ILE A 39 15.40 26.96 13.98
C ILE A 39 15.98 26.34 12.71
N ILE A 40 16.15 25.03 12.66
CA ILE A 40 16.70 24.34 11.49
C ILE A 40 15.78 24.50 10.29
N VAL A 41 14.48 24.31 10.50
CA VAL A 41 13.46 24.46 9.46
C VAL A 41 13.43 25.88 8.89
N ASP A 42 13.47 26.90 9.76
CA ASP A 42 13.48 28.30 9.37
C ASP A 42 14.77 28.63 8.57
N ARG A 43 15.92 28.12 8.99
CA ARG A 43 17.16 28.24 8.24
C ARG A 43 17.09 27.55 6.88
N MET A 44 16.56 26.34 6.80
CA MET A 44 16.36 25.62 5.53
C MET A 44 15.50 26.44 4.54
N LYS A 45 14.44 27.07 5.02
CA LYS A 45 13.61 27.94 4.19
C LYS A 45 14.37 29.17 3.71
N ARG A 46 15.09 29.85 4.60
CA ARG A 46 15.80 31.11 4.28
C ARG A 46 17.07 30.93 3.45
N GLU A 47 17.90 29.93 3.79
CA GLU A 47 19.21 29.76 3.17
C GLU A 47 19.15 28.95 1.87
N PHE A 48 18.21 28.01 1.78
CA PHE A 48 18.11 27.07 0.64
C PHE A 48 16.82 27.23 -0.18
N ASN A 49 15.99 28.20 0.17
CA ASN A 49 14.69 28.46 -0.50
C ASN A 49 13.84 27.19 -0.68
N VAL A 50 13.80 26.34 0.36
CA VAL A 50 13.06 25.08 0.36
C VAL A 50 11.63 25.37 0.81
N GLU A 51 10.67 25.24 -0.10
CA GLU A 51 9.25 25.18 0.25
C GLU A 51 8.94 23.74 0.75
N ALA A 52 8.71 23.58 2.04
CA ALA A 52 8.33 22.32 2.64
C ALA A 52 7.12 22.51 3.56
N ASN A 53 6.15 21.62 3.43
CA ASN A 53 5.08 21.47 4.43
C ASN A 53 5.63 20.69 5.61
N ILE A 54 5.58 21.31 6.80
CA ILE A 54 6.07 20.72 8.03
C ILE A 54 4.89 20.35 8.89
N GLY A 55 4.91 19.12 9.40
CA GLY A 55 3.86 18.59 10.23
C GLY A 55 4.36 17.40 11.05
N LYS A 56 3.47 16.83 11.83
CA LYS A 56 3.76 15.59 12.57
C LYS A 56 3.97 14.44 11.57
N PRO A 57 4.84 13.45 11.90
CA PRO A 57 4.95 12.23 11.12
C PRO A 57 3.58 11.57 10.94
N GLN A 58 3.29 11.12 9.72
CA GLN A 58 2.06 10.43 9.42
C GLN A 58 2.18 8.94 9.78
N VAL A 59 1.10 8.36 10.26
CA VAL A 59 1.02 6.94 10.52
C VAL A 59 0.82 6.20 9.19
N ALA A 60 1.68 5.23 8.92
CA ALA A 60 1.57 4.36 7.73
C ALA A 60 0.55 3.25 8.00
N TYR A 61 -0.74 3.55 7.80
CA TYR A 61 -1.79 2.56 7.90
C TYR A 61 -1.71 1.53 6.78
N ARG A 62 -2.25 0.34 7.05
CA ARG A 62 -2.50 -0.73 6.07
C ARG A 62 -3.92 -1.22 6.23
N GLU A 63 -4.41 -1.92 5.21
CA GLU A 63 -5.68 -2.63 5.28
C GLU A 63 -5.43 -4.14 5.28
N THR A 64 -6.32 -4.91 5.89
CA THR A 64 -6.31 -6.38 5.82
C THR A 64 -7.74 -6.93 5.89
N LEU A 65 -7.89 -8.21 5.64
CA LEU A 65 -9.17 -8.91 5.63
C LEU A 65 -9.28 -9.86 6.82
N ARG A 66 -10.51 -10.17 7.25
CA ARG A 66 -10.75 -11.05 8.40
C ARG A 66 -11.47 -12.35 8.07
N LYS A 67 -12.05 -12.49 6.89
CA LYS A 67 -12.75 -13.71 6.49
C LYS A 67 -12.53 -14.08 5.03
N LEU A 68 -12.72 -15.35 4.73
CA LEU A 68 -12.73 -15.88 3.38
C LEU A 68 -14.01 -15.47 2.66
N VAL A 69 -13.88 -15.07 1.40
CA VAL A 69 -14.97 -14.73 0.48
C VAL A 69 -14.65 -15.25 -0.91
N GLU A 70 -15.65 -15.76 -1.61
CA GLU A 70 -15.59 -16.04 -3.05
C GLU A 70 -16.33 -14.94 -3.80
N THR A 71 -15.74 -14.43 -4.85
CA THR A 71 -16.24 -13.25 -5.56
C THR A 71 -16.06 -13.38 -7.05
N GLU A 72 -17.01 -12.83 -7.78
CA GLU A 72 -16.97 -12.74 -9.24
C GLU A 72 -16.48 -11.36 -9.69
N GLY A 73 -15.61 -11.35 -10.70
CA GLY A 73 -15.24 -10.13 -11.43
C GLY A 73 -15.53 -10.31 -12.91
N LYS A 74 -16.46 -9.53 -13.43
CA LYS A 74 -16.85 -9.60 -14.83
C LYS A 74 -16.78 -8.22 -15.47
N PHE A 75 -15.89 -8.09 -16.44
CA PHE A 75 -15.71 -6.89 -17.22
C PHE A 75 -16.11 -7.15 -18.68
N VAL A 76 -17.21 -6.55 -19.09
CA VAL A 76 -17.72 -6.64 -20.44
C VAL A 76 -17.97 -5.24 -20.99
N ARG A 77 -17.35 -4.94 -22.11
CA ARG A 77 -17.57 -3.67 -22.83
C ARG A 77 -17.71 -3.94 -24.31
N GLN A 78 -18.82 -3.52 -24.88
CA GLN A 78 -19.05 -3.53 -26.33
C GLN A 78 -19.18 -2.10 -26.82
N THR A 79 -18.30 -1.69 -27.72
CA THR A 79 -18.33 -0.38 -28.37
C THR A 79 -18.07 -0.60 -29.84
N GLY A 80 -19.07 -0.52 -30.68
CA GLY A 80 -19.00 -0.39 -32.17
C GLY A 80 -17.84 -1.03 -32.96
N GLY A 81 -17.17 -2.07 -32.42
CA GLY A 81 -15.98 -2.73 -32.96
C GLY A 81 -15.60 -3.93 -32.12
N LYS A 82 -14.30 -4.20 -31.93
CA LYS A 82 -13.80 -5.26 -31.03
C LYS A 82 -14.19 -4.92 -29.59
N GLY A 83 -14.94 -5.80 -28.95
CA GLY A 83 -15.35 -5.67 -27.55
C GLY A 83 -14.22 -5.95 -26.57
N GLN A 84 -14.54 -5.90 -25.29
CA GLN A 84 -13.66 -6.34 -24.20
C GLN A 84 -14.42 -7.33 -23.31
N TYR A 85 -13.78 -8.42 -22.96
CA TYR A 85 -14.35 -9.47 -22.12
C TYR A 85 -13.30 -10.05 -21.18
N GLY A 86 -13.52 -9.94 -19.89
CA GLY A 86 -12.75 -10.59 -18.84
C GLY A 86 -13.69 -11.07 -17.74
N HIS A 87 -13.55 -12.33 -17.32
CA HIS A 87 -14.42 -12.92 -16.30
C HIS A 87 -13.63 -13.90 -15.45
N VAL A 88 -13.62 -13.66 -14.14
CA VAL A 88 -12.87 -14.44 -13.16
C VAL A 88 -13.69 -14.68 -11.90
N TRP A 89 -13.44 -15.81 -11.25
CA TRP A 89 -13.85 -16.10 -9.90
C TRP A 89 -12.62 -16.20 -9.02
N LEU A 90 -12.61 -15.39 -7.96
CA LEU A 90 -11.54 -15.35 -6.99
C LEU A 90 -12.04 -15.81 -5.62
N ARG A 91 -11.23 -16.62 -4.97
CA ARG A 91 -11.33 -16.87 -3.53
C ARG A 91 -10.29 -16.00 -2.84
N ILE A 92 -10.73 -15.20 -1.89
CA ILE A 92 -9.93 -14.23 -1.16
C ILE A 92 -9.99 -14.61 0.31
N GLU A 93 -8.83 -14.79 0.92
CA GLU A 93 -8.74 -15.19 2.33
C GLU A 93 -7.57 -14.50 3.04
N PRO A 94 -7.64 -14.33 4.39
CA PRO A 94 -6.50 -13.85 5.16
C PRO A 94 -5.29 -14.76 5.01
N SER A 95 -4.09 -14.18 5.01
CA SER A 95 -2.81 -14.89 4.96
C SER A 95 -1.80 -14.29 5.92
N ASP A 96 -0.89 -15.13 6.45
CA ASP A 96 0.25 -14.69 7.25
C ASP A 96 1.35 -14.03 6.40
N LYS A 97 1.32 -14.24 5.10
CA LYS A 97 2.20 -13.57 4.14
C LYS A 97 1.59 -12.26 3.66
N THR A 98 2.43 -11.34 3.24
CA THR A 98 1.97 -10.05 2.70
C THR A 98 1.00 -10.24 1.54
N TYR A 99 1.34 -11.14 0.62
CA TYR A 99 0.52 -11.49 -0.55
C TYR A 99 0.87 -12.87 -1.08
N GLU A 100 -0.17 -13.63 -1.49
CA GLU A 100 -0.03 -14.89 -2.21
C GLU A 100 -1.06 -14.94 -3.35
N PHE A 101 -0.63 -15.44 -4.50
CA PHE A 101 -1.53 -15.70 -5.62
C PHE A 101 -1.41 -17.17 -6.03
N HIS A 102 -2.55 -17.85 -6.14
CA HIS A 102 -2.66 -19.24 -6.53
C HIS A 102 -3.54 -19.40 -7.76
N ASP A 103 -3.10 -20.23 -8.69
CA ASP A 103 -3.85 -20.64 -9.87
C ASP A 103 -4.40 -22.06 -9.64
N GLU A 104 -5.72 -22.17 -9.57
CA GLU A 104 -6.46 -23.43 -9.47
C GLU A 104 -7.38 -23.64 -10.68
N ILE A 105 -7.09 -23.01 -11.82
CA ILE A 105 -7.91 -23.16 -13.03
C ILE A 105 -7.85 -24.58 -13.54
N VAL A 106 -9.03 -25.16 -13.75
CA VAL A 106 -9.21 -26.50 -14.32
C VAL A 106 -9.90 -26.38 -15.70
N GLY A 107 -9.44 -27.21 -16.64
CA GLY A 107 -10.07 -27.27 -17.98
C GLY A 107 -9.84 -26.08 -18.86
N GLY A 108 -8.97 -25.11 -18.47
CA GLY A 108 -8.67 -23.94 -19.28
C GLY A 108 -9.79 -22.90 -19.36
N SER A 109 -10.66 -22.83 -18.35
CA SER A 109 -11.74 -21.83 -18.27
C SER A 109 -11.21 -20.39 -18.36
N VAL A 110 -9.98 -20.16 -17.86
CA VAL A 110 -9.19 -18.95 -18.13
C VAL A 110 -7.89 -19.37 -18.82
N PRO A 111 -7.60 -18.88 -20.04
CA PRO A 111 -6.33 -19.14 -20.73
C PRO A 111 -5.12 -18.72 -19.91
N LYS A 112 -4.05 -19.52 -19.93
CA LYS A 112 -2.83 -19.30 -19.15
C LYS A 112 -2.19 -17.93 -19.39
N GLU A 113 -2.31 -17.40 -20.60
CA GLU A 113 -1.80 -16.09 -20.97
C GLU A 113 -2.45 -14.94 -20.20
N TYR A 114 -3.68 -15.11 -19.68
CA TYR A 114 -4.40 -14.09 -18.94
C TYR A 114 -4.25 -14.18 -17.43
N ILE A 115 -3.75 -15.28 -16.89
CA ILE A 115 -3.59 -15.49 -15.43
C ILE A 115 -2.67 -14.43 -14.82
N GLY A 116 -1.55 -14.13 -15.50
CA GLY A 116 -0.65 -13.06 -15.06
C GLY A 116 -1.27 -11.66 -15.10
N ALA A 117 -2.21 -11.43 -16.00
CA ALA A 117 -2.96 -10.17 -16.06
C ALA A 117 -3.93 -10.03 -14.86
N VAL A 118 -4.57 -11.12 -14.46
CA VAL A 118 -5.42 -11.16 -13.25
C VAL A 118 -4.60 -10.83 -12.01
N ASP A 119 -3.45 -11.46 -11.82
CA ASP A 119 -2.53 -11.17 -10.70
C ASP A 119 -2.10 -9.70 -10.66
N LYS A 120 -1.76 -9.12 -11.81
CA LYS A 120 -1.44 -7.68 -11.91
C LYS A 120 -2.62 -6.79 -11.50
N GLY A 121 -3.83 -7.12 -11.95
CA GLY A 121 -5.03 -6.37 -11.60
C GLY A 121 -5.35 -6.43 -10.10
N VAL A 122 -5.16 -7.59 -9.49
CA VAL A 122 -5.27 -7.80 -8.04
C VAL A 122 -4.26 -6.93 -7.28
N LYS A 123 -2.98 -6.96 -7.68
CA LYS A 123 -1.91 -6.16 -7.06
C LYS A 123 -2.16 -4.65 -7.17
N ASP A 124 -2.61 -4.19 -8.32
CA ASP A 124 -2.94 -2.77 -8.53
C ASP A 124 -4.07 -2.32 -7.58
N GLN A 125 -5.10 -3.15 -7.40
CA GLN A 125 -6.18 -2.84 -6.47
C GLN A 125 -5.72 -2.91 -5.01
N MET A 126 -4.87 -3.87 -4.66
CA MET A 126 -4.28 -3.96 -3.31
C MET A 126 -3.49 -2.69 -2.95
N ALA A 127 -2.74 -2.14 -3.88
CA ALA A 127 -1.98 -0.92 -3.64
C ALA A 127 -2.87 0.30 -3.33
N ASN A 128 -4.09 0.32 -3.88
CA ASN A 128 -5.06 1.40 -3.67
C ASN A 128 -5.98 1.17 -2.47
N GLY A 129 -5.97 -0.02 -1.86
CA GLY A 129 -6.87 -0.39 -0.79
C GLY A 129 -8.34 -0.49 -1.19
N VAL A 130 -9.21 -0.77 -0.23
CA VAL A 130 -10.66 -0.90 -0.44
C VAL A 130 -11.49 -0.16 0.59
N LEU A 131 -10.95 0.12 1.77
CA LEU A 131 -11.64 0.73 2.89
C LEU A 131 -11.36 2.23 3.02
N ALA A 132 -10.08 2.61 3.10
CA ALA A 132 -9.64 3.97 3.34
C ALA A 132 -8.52 4.43 2.38
N GLY A 133 -8.19 3.62 1.38
CA GLY A 133 -7.17 3.94 0.40
C GLY A 133 -5.74 3.59 0.83
N TYR A 134 -5.57 2.81 1.91
CA TYR A 134 -4.27 2.30 2.32
C TYR A 134 -3.99 0.93 1.70
N PRO A 135 -2.72 0.60 1.41
CA PRO A 135 -2.39 -0.69 0.81
C PRO A 135 -2.93 -1.87 1.60
N LEU A 136 -3.56 -2.81 0.89
CA LEU A 136 -4.06 -4.07 1.44
C LEU A 136 -2.90 -5.07 1.56
N GLN A 137 -2.81 -5.78 2.69
CA GLN A 137 -1.80 -6.82 2.94
C GLN A 137 -2.38 -8.01 3.70
N GLY A 138 -1.61 -9.09 3.79
CA GLY A 138 -2.03 -10.30 4.50
C GLY A 138 -3.17 -11.01 3.78
N VAL A 139 -3.07 -11.12 2.44
CA VAL A 139 -4.14 -11.65 1.59
C VAL A 139 -3.61 -12.75 0.68
N LYS A 140 -4.32 -13.87 0.66
CA LYS A 140 -4.16 -14.92 -0.33
C LYS A 140 -5.33 -14.86 -1.31
N VAL A 141 -5.00 -14.82 -2.59
CA VAL A 141 -5.96 -14.80 -3.70
C VAL A 141 -5.80 -16.04 -4.53
N THR A 142 -6.87 -16.79 -4.72
CA THR A 142 -6.90 -17.99 -5.55
C THR A 142 -7.83 -17.74 -6.73
N LEU A 143 -7.30 -17.81 -7.94
CA LEU A 143 -8.09 -17.81 -9.17
C LEU A 143 -8.52 -19.25 -9.44
N PHE A 144 -9.81 -19.56 -9.30
CA PHE A 144 -10.30 -20.94 -9.40
C PHE A 144 -11.26 -21.18 -10.56
N ASP A 145 -11.88 -20.14 -11.11
CA ASP A 145 -12.77 -20.26 -12.27
C ASP A 145 -12.86 -18.95 -13.05
N GLY A 146 -13.52 -19.00 -14.19
CA GLY A 146 -13.77 -17.86 -15.06
C GLY A 146 -14.30 -18.28 -16.41
N SER A 147 -14.34 -17.37 -17.33
CA SER A 147 -14.61 -17.65 -18.72
C SER A 147 -13.96 -16.63 -19.64
N TYR A 148 -13.76 -16.98 -20.88
CA TYR A 148 -13.18 -16.10 -21.89
C TYR A 148 -14.02 -16.08 -23.16
N HIS A 149 -13.77 -15.11 -24.01
CA HIS A 149 -14.37 -14.97 -25.31
C HIS A 149 -13.26 -14.90 -26.37
N ASP A 150 -13.32 -15.76 -27.39
CA ASP A 150 -12.23 -15.93 -28.38
C ASP A 150 -11.79 -14.62 -29.07
N VAL A 151 -12.72 -13.68 -29.27
CA VAL A 151 -12.47 -12.42 -29.97
C VAL A 151 -12.24 -11.24 -29.02
N ASP A 152 -13.02 -11.15 -27.95
CA ASP A 152 -13.10 -9.95 -27.10
C ASP A 152 -12.26 -10.04 -25.83
N SER A 153 -11.71 -11.21 -25.50
CA SER A 153 -10.82 -11.36 -24.37
C SER A 153 -9.44 -10.76 -24.64
N SER A 154 -8.86 -10.14 -23.61
CA SER A 154 -7.54 -9.50 -23.66
C SER A 154 -6.92 -9.45 -22.25
N GLU A 155 -5.60 -9.26 -22.18
CA GLU A 155 -4.91 -9.05 -20.91
C GLU A 155 -5.49 -7.86 -20.13
N VAL A 156 -5.82 -6.77 -20.81
CA VAL A 156 -6.41 -5.57 -20.20
C VAL A 156 -7.76 -5.90 -19.57
N ALA A 157 -8.63 -6.64 -20.26
CA ALA A 157 -9.94 -7.02 -19.77
C ALA A 157 -9.84 -7.92 -18.54
N PHE A 158 -8.91 -8.90 -18.53
CA PHE A 158 -8.68 -9.76 -17.37
C PHE A 158 -8.03 -9.03 -16.21
N LYS A 159 -7.14 -8.08 -16.46
CA LYS A 159 -6.58 -7.19 -15.44
C LYS A 159 -7.68 -6.39 -14.73
N VAL A 160 -8.60 -5.81 -15.48
CA VAL A 160 -9.74 -5.06 -14.93
C VAL A 160 -10.67 -6.01 -14.15
N ALA A 161 -10.99 -7.18 -14.71
CA ALA A 161 -11.83 -8.17 -14.03
C ALA A 161 -11.24 -8.63 -12.69
N GLY A 162 -9.93 -8.89 -12.63
CA GLY A 162 -9.23 -9.22 -11.39
C GLY A 162 -9.29 -8.10 -10.36
N SER A 163 -9.07 -6.86 -10.77
CA SER A 163 -9.18 -5.68 -9.91
C SER A 163 -10.61 -5.51 -9.35
N MET A 164 -11.63 -5.67 -10.19
CA MET A 164 -13.05 -5.59 -9.78
C MET A 164 -13.40 -6.68 -8.77
N ALA A 165 -12.99 -7.93 -9.05
CA ALA A 165 -13.26 -9.07 -8.17
C ALA A 165 -12.61 -8.86 -6.80
N LEU A 166 -11.33 -8.44 -6.75
CA LEU A 166 -10.67 -8.16 -5.49
C LEU A 166 -11.38 -7.05 -4.71
N ARG A 167 -11.73 -5.95 -5.37
CA ARG A 167 -12.41 -4.83 -4.70
C ARG A 167 -13.72 -5.26 -4.06
N THR A 168 -14.56 -5.95 -4.81
CA THR A 168 -15.87 -6.42 -4.32
C THR A 168 -15.68 -7.41 -3.17
N GLY A 169 -14.87 -8.44 -3.37
CA GLY A 169 -14.67 -9.47 -2.36
C GLY A 169 -13.97 -8.96 -1.11
N ALA A 170 -13.02 -8.05 -1.24
CA ALA A 170 -12.35 -7.45 -0.09
C ALA A 170 -13.31 -6.63 0.79
N LEU A 171 -14.26 -5.91 0.19
CA LEU A 171 -15.31 -5.20 0.94
C LEU A 171 -16.22 -6.16 1.71
N GLU A 172 -16.51 -7.33 1.16
CA GLU A 172 -17.34 -8.37 1.81
C GLU A 172 -16.54 -9.20 2.84
N ALA A 173 -15.21 -9.20 2.73
CA ALA A 173 -14.31 -9.97 3.59
C ALA A 173 -14.01 -9.31 4.95
N ASN A 174 -14.85 -8.37 5.38
CA ASN A 174 -14.69 -7.62 6.64
C ASN A 174 -13.33 -6.93 6.74
N PRO A 175 -13.05 -5.94 5.89
CA PRO A 175 -11.78 -5.24 5.87
C PRO A 175 -11.59 -4.39 7.14
N VAL A 176 -10.36 -4.31 7.63
CA VAL A 176 -9.98 -3.52 8.80
C VAL A 176 -8.68 -2.77 8.56
N LEU A 177 -8.52 -1.64 9.27
CA LEU A 177 -7.27 -0.90 9.29
C LEU A 177 -6.29 -1.54 10.29
N LEU A 178 -5.02 -1.53 9.90
CA LEU A 178 -3.88 -1.91 10.74
C LEU A 178 -3.05 -0.66 11.02
N GLU A 179 -2.69 -0.48 12.28
CA GLU A 179 -1.72 0.51 12.73
C GLU A 179 -0.34 -0.13 12.89
N PRO A 180 0.76 0.58 12.60
CA PRO A 180 2.09 0.06 12.85
C PRO A 180 2.34 -0.02 14.36
N VAL A 181 2.87 -1.16 14.81
CA VAL A 181 3.40 -1.31 16.16
C VAL A 181 4.91 -1.07 16.09
N MET A 182 5.39 -0.08 16.86
CA MET A 182 6.80 0.31 16.85
C MET A 182 7.46 -0.02 18.17
N SER A 183 8.74 -0.42 18.11
CA SER A 183 9.59 -0.51 19.30
C SER A 183 10.13 0.88 19.62
N VAL A 184 9.93 1.34 20.84
CA VAL A 184 10.41 2.65 21.31
C VAL A 184 11.46 2.42 22.40
N GLU A 185 12.65 2.99 22.21
CA GLU A 185 13.70 3.05 23.22
C GLU A 185 13.77 4.49 23.76
N VAL A 186 13.60 4.63 25.08
CA VAL A 186 13.70 5.92 25.77
C VAL A 186 14.91 5.91 26.68
N VAL A 187 15.84 6.83 26.43
CA VAL A 187 17.02 7.04 27.29
C VAL A 187 16.79 8.30 28.13
N THR A 188 16.76 8.15 29.45
CA THR A 188 16.49 9.25 30.38
C THR A 188 17.40 9.16 31.60
N PRO A 189 17.73 10.29 32.27
CA PRO A 189 18.32 10.27 33.62
C PRO A 189 17.39 9.56 34.62
N GLU A 190 17.98 8.93 35.63
CA GLU A 190 17.26 8.13 36.64
C GLU A 190 16.17 8.91 37.37
N GLU A 191 16.42 10.20 37.60
CA GLU A 191 15.50 11.13 38.28
C GLU A 191 14.16 11.33 37.53
N HIS A 192 14.12 11.09 36.21
CA HIS A 192 12.92 11.23 35.37
C HIS A 192 12.27 9.88 35.01
N TYR A 193 12.78 8.78 35.54
CA TYR A 193 12.26 7.44 35.21
C TYR A 193 10.78 7.27 35.57
N GLY A 194 10.37 7.81 36.70
CA GLY A 194 8.98 7.74 37.17
C GLY A 194 7.98 8.46 36.24
N ASP A 195 8.39 9.58 35.67
CA ASP A 195 7.55 10.40 34.77
C ASP A 195 7.32 9.73 33.39
N ILE A 196 8.22 8.81 33.02
CA ILE A 196 8.17 8.12 31.71
C ILE A 196 7.36 6.82 31.79
N VAL A 197 7.42 6.13 32.95
CA VAL A 197 6.76 4.81 33.13
C VAL A 197 5.30 4.96 33.59
N GLY A 198 4.92 6.10 34.12
CA GLY A 198 3.55 6.42 34.57
C GLY A 198 2.70 6.89 33.42
#